data_66030c4ee6c6a25784127b015c620ceb
#
_entry.id   66030c4ee6c6a25784127b015c620ceb
#
_cell.length_a   1.000
_cell.length_b   1.000
_cell.length_c   1.000
_cell.angle_alpha   90.00
_cell.angle_beta   90.00
_cell.angle_gamma   90.00
#
_symmetry.space_group_name_H-M   'P 1'
#
loop_
_entity.id
_entity.type
_entity.pdbx_description
1 polymer ?
#
loop_
_entity_poly.entity_id
_entity_poly.type
_entity_poly.pdbx_seq_one_letter_code
_entity_poly.pdbx_strand_id
1 'polypeptide(L)'
;MRIAIPTAALAAAVLTLAVGLAVASSVLAADILTLGPQVVPEWKAVYGRVEARDLVPARARIGGTIVELVVSEGDTVAAGQRIATVRDDKLAFQIAAIDAQLGVLDAQLSRAEAELSRGRSLVERGVSTAQRLEQLQTDVEVTRNQIVATQAQRSVVVQQGEEGAVLAPVSGVVLGVPVTRDTVIMAGEAVATVGGGGFFLRLAIPERHAEALKEGAEIRVSASGAEAMGRLAKVYPRIQNGRVIADVEFEWLDTTFVDARVLVEVPVGTREALLVPRSALATRSGLDFVRVRQDGQDVERAVVPGEVMRRDGIAYVEILTGLAAGETIVVP
;
A
#
# COMPACT_ATOMS: atom_id res chain seq x y z
N MET A 1 -91.87 31.13 -32.99
CA MET A 1 -91.94 31.16 -34.48
C MET A 1 -91.12 30.00 -34.97
N ARG A 2 -91.76 28.95 -35.17
CA ARG A 2 -91.97 28.21 -36.43
C ARG A 2 -90.62 27.75 -37.07
N ILE A 3 -90.40 26.43 -37.03
CA ILE A 3 -90.57 25.42 -38.08
C ILE A 3 -89.20 25.16 -38.73
N ALA A 4 -88.67 23.98 -39.00
CA ALA A 4 -89.27 22.67 -39.32
C ALA A 4 -88.14 21.63 -39.32
N ILE A 5 -88.53 20.39 -39.03
CA ILE A 5 -87.81 19.15 -39.38
C ILE A 5 -88.04 18.87 -40.84
N PRO A 6 -87.17 18.22 -41.56
CA PRO A 6 -87.61 16.97 -42.15
C PRO A 6 -86.65 15.79 -41.95
N THR A 7 -87.29 14.71 -41.65
CA THR A 7 -86.94 13.31 -41.73
C THR A 7 -86.59 12.89 -43.16
N ALA A 8 -85.56 12.04 -43.32
CA ALA A 8 -85.51 10.98 -44.36
C ALA A 8 -84.36 10.01 -43.91
N ALA A 9 -84.78 8.89 -43.43
CA ALA A 9 -84.87 7.57 -44.01
C ALA A 9 -83.53 6.83 -44.14
N LEU A 10 -83.36 5.94 -43.23
CA LEU A 10 -83.22 4.49 -43.39
C LEU A 10 -82.52 3.99 -44.65
N ALA A 11 -81.34 3.46 -44.53
CA ALA A 11 -80.84 2.30 -45.23
C ALA A 11 -79.85 1.51 -44.36
N ALA A 12 -80.34 0.32 -44.00
CA ALA A 12 -79.52 -0.67 -43.27
C ALA A 12 -78.40 -1.22 -44.16
N ALA A 13 -77.21 -1.22 -43.69
CA ALA A 13 -76.19 -2.16 -44.14
C ALA A 13 -75.46 -2.68 -42.93
N VAL A 14 -75.89 -3.81 -42.44
CA VAL A 14 -75.19 -4.64 -41.49
C VAL A 14 -74.00 -5.21 -42.23
N LEU A 15 -72.88 -4.55 -42.11
CA LEU A 15 -71.55 -5.11 -42.48
C LEU A 15 -70.93 -5.63 -41.20
N THR A 16 -71.10 -6.89 -40.90
CA THR A 16 -70.38 -7.66 -39.89
C THR A 16 -68.89 -7.71 -40.27
N LEU A 17 -68.13 -6.71 -39.83
CA LEU A 17 -66.72 -6.79 -39.86
C LEU A 17 -66.26 -7.61 -38.67
N ALA A 18 -66.07 -8.91 -38.90
CA ALA A 18 -65.34 -9.79 -38.01
C ALA A 18 -63.89 -9.29 -37.95
N VAL A 19 -63.60 -8.39 -37.00
CA VAL A 19 -62.24 -8.08 -36.60
C VAL A 19 -61.70 -9.32 -35.87
N GLY A 20 -61.10 -10.21 -36.66
CA GLY A 20 -60.31 -11.28 -36.13
C GLY A 20 -59.14 -10.64 -35.32
N LEU A 21 -59.25 -10.71 -34.00
CA LEU A 21 -58.19 -10.41 -33.06
C LEU A 21 -57.09 -11.48 -33.27
N ALA A 22 -56.23 -11.28 -34.27
CA ALA A 22 -55.04 -12.02 -34.41
C ALA A 22 -54.18 -11.60 -33.22
N VAL A 23 -54.27 -12.32 -32.09
CA VAL A 23 -53.28 -12.37 -31.05
C VAL A 23 -52.03 -12.93 -31.75
N ALA A 24 -51.21 -12.05 -32.27
CA ALA A 24 -49.85 -12.39 -32.62
C ALA A 24 -49.16 -12.77 -31.31
N SER A 25 -49.27 -14.04 -30.95
CA SER A 25 -48.30 -14.64 -30.02
C SER A 25 -46.96 -14.44 -30.68
N SER A 26 -46.24 -13.41 -30.24
CA SER A 26 -44.80 -13.35 -30.47
C SER A 26 -44.21 -14.59 -29.81
N VAL A 27 -44.09 -15.66 -30.58
CA VAL A 27 -43.21 -16.77 -30.25
C VAL A 27 -41.85 -16.12 -30.13
N LEU A 28 -41.42 -15.84 -28.92
CA LEU A 28 -39.99 -15.57 -28.67
C LEU A 28 -39.27 -16.76 -29.32
N ALA A 29 -38.57 -16.48 -30.40
CA ALA A 29 -37.74 -17.47 -31.03
C ALA A 29 -36.68 -17.85 -29.95
N ALA A 30 -36.87 -19.01 -29.36
CA ALA A 30 -35.90 -19.53 -28.40
C ALA A 30 -34.61 -19.77 -29.20
N ASP A 31 -33.57 -19.01 -28.86
CA ASP A 31 -32.27 -19.20 -29.48
C ASP A 31 -31.74 -20.60 -29.15
N ILE A 32 -31.20 -21.24 -30.16
CA ILE A 32 -30.63 -22.58 -30.05
C ILE A 32 -29.12 -22.44 -30.00
N LEU A 33 -28.51 -22.89 -28.89
CA LEU A 33 -27.07 -22.87 -28.69
C LEU A 33 -26.49 -24.28 -28.65
N THR A 34 -25.58 -24.61 -29.56
CA THR A 34 -24.83 -25.86 -29.50
C THR A 34 -23.64 -25.68 -28.56
N LEU A 35 -23.57 -26.58 -27.56
CA LEU A 35 -22.53 -26.51 -26.54
C LEU A 35 -21.20 -27.05 -27.07
N GLY A 36 -20.15 -26.26 -26.91
CA GLY A 36 -18.76 -26.65 -27.17
C GLY A 36 -17.87 -26.40 -25.96
N PRO A 37 -16.80 -27.16 -25.80
CA PRO A 37 -15.80 -26.86 -24.77
C PRO A 37 -15.23 -25.48 -25.01
N GLN A 38 -15.23 -24.65 -23.96
CA GLN A 38 -14.65 -23.31 -23.97
C GLN A 38 -13.48 -23.27 -23.02
N VAL A 39 -12.42 -22.57 -23.44
CA VAL A 39 -11.25 -22.36 -22.60
C VAL A 39 -11.56 -21.28 -21.57
N VAL A 40 -11.45 -21.64 -20.32
CA VAL A 40 -11.64 -20.74 -19.17
C VAL A 40 -10.39 -20.71 -18.30
N PRO A 41 -10.10 -19.59 -17.60
CA PRO A 41 -8.99 -19.54 -16.67
C PRO A 41 -9.22 -20.49 -15.49
N GLU A 42 -8.16 -21.17 -15.09
CA GLU A 42 -8.16 -21.97 -13.86
C GLU A 42 -7.58 -21.13 -12.73
N TRP A 43 -8.38 -20.94 -11.66
CA TRP A 43 -7.98 -20.18 -10.49
C TRP A 43 -7.61 -21.10 -9.35
N LYS A 44 -6.59 -20.72 -8.57
CA LYS A 44 -6.21 -21.42 -7.33
C LYS A 44 -6.13 -20.44 -6.19
N ALA A 45 -6.79 -20.79 -5.10
CA ALA A 45 -6.74 -20.05 -3.87
C ALA A 45 -5.37 -20.24 -3.19
N VAL A 46 -4.71 -19.15 -2.86
CA VAL A 46 -3.47 -19.09 -2.09
C VAL A 46 -3.59 -18.00 -1.03
N TYR A 47 -2.82 -18.12 0.05
CA TYR A 47 -2.77 -17.05 1.04
C TYR A 47 -1.65 -16.07 0.68
N GLY A 48 -2.01 -14.80 0.61
CA GLY A 48 -1.07 -13.69 0.59
C GLY A 48 -0.85 -13.14 1.99
N ARG A 49 0.31 -12.52 2.20
CA ARG A 49 0.66 -11.79 3.41
C ARG A 49 0.80 -10.31 3.08
N VAL A 50 0.17 -9.46 3.86
CA VAL A 50 0.32 -8.01 3.74
C VAL A 50 1.69 -7.62 4.27
N GLU A 51 2.49 -6.96 3.43
CA GLU A 51 3.80 -6.46 3.83
C GLU A 51 3.91 -4.97 3.50
N ALA A 52 4.66 -4.23 4.33
CA ALA A 52 5.02 -2.86 4.00
C ALA A 52 6.10 -2.88 2.90
N ARG A 53 6.04 -1.93 1.96
CA ARG A 53 7.02 -1.83 0.88
C ARG A 53 8.41 -1.53 1.43
N ASP A 54 8.50 -0.60 2.36
CA ASP A 54 9.72 -0.21 3.02
C ASP A 54 9.61 -0.49 4.52
N LEU A 55 10.47 -1.34 5.04
CA LEU A 55 10.58 -1.64 6.46
C LEU A 55 11.87 -1.00 6.98
N VAL A 56 11.76 0.19 7.59
CA VAL A 56 12.92 1.00 7.94
C VAL A 56 13.03 1.18 9.45
N PRO A 57 14.09 0.68 10.10
CA PRO A 57 14.29 0.90 11.51
C PRO A 57 14.77 2.34 11.78
N ALA A 58 14.09 3.01 12.71
CA ALA A 58 14.54 4.26 13.30
C ALA A 58 15.55 3.95 14.40
N ARG A 59 16.81 4.35 14.18
CA ARG A 59 17.94 4.00 15.04
C ARG A 59 18.41 5.18 15.86
N ALA A 60 18.85 4.91 17.10
CA ALA A 60 19.57 5.87 17.92
C ALA A 60 20.91 6.21 17.28
N ARG A 61 21.26 7.49 17.22
CA ARG A 61 22.57 7.95 16.73
C ARG A 61 23.62 7.99 17.82
N ILE A 62 23.18 8.20 19.08
CA ILE A 62 24.03 8.17 20.27
C ILE A 62 23.54 7.10 21.23
N GLY A 63 24.43 6.63 22.11
CA GLY A 63 24.07 5.80 23.26
C GLY A 63 23.63 6.67 24.43
N GLY A 64 22.76 6.12 25.28
CA GLY A 64 22.25 6.84 26.46
C GLY A 64 20.93 6.26 26.95
N THR A 65 20.22 7.04 27.76
CA THR A 65 18.91 6.66 28.30
C THR A 65 17.79 7.27 27.48
N ILE A 66 16.76 6.49 27.15
CA ILE A 66 15.55 7.00 26.52
C ILE A 66 14.75 7.80 27.55
N VAL A 67 14.79 9.12 27.44
CA VAL A 67 14.06 10.00 28.36
C VAL A 67 12.64 10.30 27.91
N GLU A 68 12.40 10.15 26.62
CA GLU A 68 11.10 10.39 26.00
C GLU A 68 10.87 9.37 24.88
N LEU A 69 9.68 8.79 24.84
CA LEU A 69 9.20 7.93 23.78
C LEU A 69 7.77 8.38 23.46
N VAL A 70 7.56 8.95 22.28
CA VAL A 70 6.30 9.63 21.93
C VAL A 70 5.44 8.84 20.96
N VAL A 71 5.87 7.63 20.57
CA VAL A 71 5.13 6.77 19.66
C VAL A 71 4.88 5.40 20.26
N SER A 72 3.79 4.78 19.82
CA SER A 72 3.40 3.40 20.10
C SER A 72 3.21 2.64 18.80
N GLU A 73 3.16 1.31 18.89
CA GLU A 73 2.81 0.46 17.75
C GLU A 73 1.43 0.82 17.20
N GLY A 74 1.31 0.95 15.89
CA GLY A 74 0.10 1.38 15.19
C GLY A 74 0.01 2.88 14.91
N ASP A 75 0.85 3.72 15.52
CA ASP A 75 0.85 5.15 15.26
C ASP A 75 1.33 5.48 13.85
N THR A 76 0.75 6.50 13.24
CA THR A 76 1.22 7.05 11.97
C THR A 76 2.20 8.19 12.21
N VAL A 77 3.34 8.16 11.53
CA VAL A 77 4.41 9.14 11.64
C VAL A 77 4.76 9.73 10.28
N ALA A 78 5.20 10.98 10.28
CA ALA A 78 5.79 11.64 9.10
C ALA A 78 7.31 11.49 9.11
N ALA A 79 7.93 11.46 7.94
CA ALA A 79 9.40 11.47 7.82
C ALA A 79 9.99 12.68 8.54
N GLY A 80 11.03 12.47 9.35
CA GLY A 80 11.64 13.50 10.19
C GLY A 80 10.89 13.82 11.48
N GLN A 81 9.74 13.22 11.75
CA GLN A 81 9.03 13.37 13.03
C GLN A 81 9.85 12.72 14.15
N ARG A 82 9.98 13.42 15.29
CA ARG A 82 10.65 12.88 16.48
C ARG A 82 9.78 11.78 17.10
N ILE A 83 10.37 10.63 17.31
CA ILE A 83 9.75 9.45 17.91
C ILE A 83 10.27 9.13 19.30
N ALA A 84 11.52 9.49 19.58
CA ALA A 84 12.11 9.34 20.91
C ALA A 84 13.23 10.36 21.13
N THR A 85 13.61 10.53 22.39
CA THR A 85 14.78 11.32 22.80
C THR A 85 15.69 10.47 23.66
N VAL A 86 16.93 10.31 23.21
CA VAL A 86 18.01 9.65 23.95
C VAL A 86 18.88 10.72 24.57
N ARG A 87 19.21 10.60 25.85
CA ARG A 87 20.08 11.51 26.57
C ARG A 87 21.32 10.78 27.09
N ASP A 88 22.47 11.33 26.76
CA ASP A 88 23.73 10.97 27.41
C ASP A 88 24.14 12.10 28.37
N ASP A 89 24.03 11.86 29.67
CA ASP A 89 24.33 12.86 30.69
C ASP A 89 25.85 13.24 30.67
N LYS A 90 26.73 12.41 30.10
CA LYS A 90 28.17 12.70 29.97
C LYS A 90 28.42 13.89 29.06
N LEU A 91 27.59 14.10 28.01
CA LEU A 91 27.75 15.22 27.09
C LEU A 91 27.56 16.56 27.80
N ALA A 92 26.65 16.65 28.77
CA ALA A 92 26.45 17.85 29.56
C ALA A 92 27.69 18.19 30.39
N PHE A 93 28.33 17.20 31.00
CA PHE A 93 29.61 17.40 31.73
C PHE A 93 30.77 17.77 30.82
N GLN A 94 30.82 17.20 29.60
CA GLN A 94 31.83 17.58 28.61
C GLN A 94 31.66 19.03 28.15
N ILE A 95 30.45 19.49 27.90
CA ILE A 95 30.13 20.87 27.54
C ILE A 95 30.58 21.79 28.70
N ALA A 96 30.21 21.49 29.94
CA ALA A 96 30.61 22.29 31.11
C ALA A 96 32.10 22.39 31.27
N ALA A 97 32.85 21.31 31.02
CA ALA A 97 34.31 21.32 31.07
C ALA A 97 34.93 22.22 29.98
N ILE A 98 34.39 22.16 28.74
CA ILE A 98 34.83 23.01 27.63
C ILE A 98 34.45 24.47 27.89
N ASP A 99 33.31 24.75 28.47
CA ASP A 99 32.91 26.12 28.85
C ASP A 99 33.81 26.71 29.92
N ALA A 100 34.25 25.90 30.90
CA ALA A 100 35.27 26.32 31.87
C ALA A 100 36.63 26.61 31.18
N GLN A 101 37.04 25.80 30.23
CA GLN A 101 38.27 26.03 29.42
C GLN A 101 38.15 27.34 28.62
N LEU A 102 37.00 27.62 27.99
CA LEU A 102 36.76 28.89 27.30
C LEU A 102 36.87 30.08 28.26
N GLY A 103 36.33 29.97 29.46
CA GLY A 103 36.46 31.02 30.47
C GLY A 103 37.93 31.34 30.85
N VAL A 104 38.80 30.32 30.92
CA VAL A 104 40.24 30.53 31.15
C VAL A 104 40.88 31.25 29.96
N LEU A 105 40.58 30.85 28.74
CA LEU A 105 41.10 31.45 27.52
C LEU A 105 40.65 32.90 27.35
N ASP A 106 39.38 33.21 27.67
CA ASP A 106 38.83 34.57 27.63
C ASP A 106 39.56 35.48 28.62
N ALA A 107 39.89 35.00 29.85
CA ALA A 107 40.67 35.74 30.81
C ALA A 107 42.12 35.98 30.32
N GLN A 108 42.69 34.97 29.63
CA GLN A 108 44.03 35.09 29.01
C GLN A 108 44.02 36.12 27.88
N LEU A 109 43.00 36.10 27.02
CA LEU A 109 42.80 37.06 25.94
C LEU A 109 42.73 38.49 26.48
N SER A 110 41.85 38.72 27.47
CA SER A 110 41.69 40.03 28.12
C SER A 110 43.03 40.55 28.68
N ARG A 111 43.82 39.67 29.29
CA ARG A 111 45.16 40.02 29.78
C ARG A 111 46.12 40.35 28.63
N ALA A 112 46.18 39.53 27.59
CA ALA A 112 47.03 39.77 26.41
C ALA A 112 46.65 41.08 25.69
N GLU A 113 45.37 41.38 25.53
CA GLU A 113 44.88 42.63 24.94
C GLU A 113 45.24 43.85 25.78
N ALA A 114 45.16 43.76 27.11
CA ALA A 114 45.58 44.83 28.01
C ALA A 114 47.11 45.06 27.94
N GLU A 115 47.91 43.96 27.80
CA GLU A 115 49.37 44.06 27.63
C GLU A 115 49.74 44.66 26.26
N LEU A 116 49.04 44.28 25.18
CA LEU A 116 49.21 44.86 23.87
C LEU A 116 48.89 46.38 23.87
N SER A 117 47.77 46.77 24.49
CA SER A 117 47.41 48.20 24.64
C SER A 117 48.49 48.99 25.36
N ARG A 118 49.01 48.48 26.48
CA ARG A 118 50.13 49.08 27.18
C ARG A 118 51.38 49.14 26.33
N GLY A 119 51.72 48.02 25.62
CA GLY A 119 52.88 47.95 24.73
C GLY A 119 52.83 48.98 23.61
N ARG A 120 51.68 49.20 22.99
CA ARG A 120 51.48 50.24 21.96
C ARG A 120 51.84 51.63 22.51
N SER A 121 51.27 51.99 23.67
CA SER A 121 51.59 53.30 24.32
C SER A 121 53.06 53.47 24.68
N LEU A 122 53.81 52.39 25.00
CA LEU A 122 55.22 52.43 25.26
C LEU A 122 56.10 52.63 24.01
N VAL A 123 55.67 51.97 22.90
CA VAL A 123 56.38 52.16 21.60
C VAL A 123 56.19 53.61 21.11
N GLU A 124 54.93 54.15 21.17
CA GLU A 124 54.68 55.55 20.83
C GLU A 124 55.46 56.54 21.57
N ARG A 125 55.83 56.25 22.82
CA ARG A 125 56.67 57.09 23.68
C ARG A 125 58.18 56.78 23.51
N GLY A 126 58.57 55.88 22.60
CA GLY A 126 59.94 55.49 22.34
C GLY A 126 60.59 54.61 23.42
N VAL A 127 59.86 54.02 24.37
CA VAL A 127 60.32 53.27 25.49
C VAL A 127 60.37 51.75 25.24
N SER A 128 59.74 51.29 24.14
CA SER A 128 59.68 49.84 23.77
C SER A 128 60.07 49.68 22.29
N THR A 129 60.38 48.44 21.89
CA THR A 129 60.76 48.09 20.51
C THR A 129 59.56 47.61 19.67
N ALA A 130 59.64 47.82 18.35
CA ALA A 130 58.63 47.28 17.43
C ALA A 130 58.54 45.74 17.52
N GLN A 131 59.65 45.06 17.70
CA GLN A 131 59.71 43.62 17.87
C GLN A 131 58.90 43.13 19.09
N ARG A 132 58.95 43.90 20.21
CA ARG A 132 58.12 43.56 21.37
C ARG A 132 56.65 43.75 21.14
N LEU A 133 56.26 44.79 20.37
CA LEU A 133 54.84 44.99 19.97
C LEU A 133 54.35 43.87 19.12
N GLU A 134 55.14 43.39 18.15
CA GLU A 134 54.80 42.24 17.29
C GLU A 134 54.59 40.95 18.10
N GLN A 135 55.44 40.70 19.09
CA GLN A 135 55.25 39.57 20.01
C GLN A 135 53.90 39.64 20.72
N LEU A 136 53.54 40.81 21.28
CA LEU A 136 52.27 40.99 21.98
C LEU A 136 51.06 40.86 21.05
N GLN A 137 51.18 41.28 19.79
CA GLN A 137 50.13 41.03 18.77
C GLN A 137 49.97 39.55 18.50
N THR A 138 51.08 38.83 18.31
CA THR A 138 51.08 37.37 18.11
C THR A 138 50.45 36.64 19.29
N ASP A 139 50.74 37.05 20.54
CA ASP A 139 50.16 36.44 21.77
C ASP A 139 48.63 36.59 21.77
N VAL A 140 48.11 37.77 21.38
CA VAL A 140 46.66 37.99 21.24
C VAL A 140 46.07 37.10 20.15
N GLU A 141 46.70 37.02 18.96
CA GLU A 141 46.24 36.19 17.85
C GLU A 141 46.26 34.70 18.21
N VAL A 142 47.29 34.20 18.83
CA VAL A 142 47.39 32.81 19.29
C VAL A 142 46.26 32.49 20.26
N THR A 143 46.00 33.37 21.25
CA THR A 143 44.92 33.14 22.22
C THR A 143 43.56 33.16 21.56
N ARG A 144 43.29 34.08 20.61
CA ARG A 144 42.05 34.12 19.84
C ARG A 144 41.84 32.84 19.05
N ASN A 145 42.89 32.35 18.38
CA ASN A 145 42.82 31.11 17.60
C ASN A 145 42.54 29.89 18.51
N GLN A 146 43.10 29.88 19.75
CA GLN A 146 42.79 28.84 20.73
C GLN A 146 41.33 28.88 21.16
N ILE A 147 40.73 30.07 21.36
CA ILE A 147 39.28 30.23 21.65
C ILE A 147 38.44 29.65 20.51
N VAL A 148 38.74 30.04 19.26
CA VAL A 148 38.03 29.53 18.09
C VAL A 148 38.11 28.00 17.99
N ALA A 149 39.29 27.42 18.21
CA ALA A 149 39.46 25.97 18.20
C ALA A 149 38.64 25.28 19.30
N THR A 150 38.63 25.84 20.52
CA THR A 150 37.87 25.30 21.65
C THR A 150 36.35 25.47 21.44
N GLN A 151 35.93 26.58 20.86
CA GLN A 151 34.49 26.77 20.45
C GLN A 151 34.06 25.74 19.40
N ALA A 152 34.92 25.42 18.43
CA ALA A 152 34.63 24.36 17.46
C ALA A 152 34.50 22.99 18.14
N GLN A 153 35.34 22.67 19.12
CA GLN A 153 35.21 21.45 19.94
C GLN A 153 33.87 21.41 20.70
N ARG A 154 33.48 22.55 21.30
CA ARG A 154 32.18 22.67 21.97
C ARG A 154 31.02 22.38 21.01
N SER A 155 31.07 22.96 19.82
CA SER A 155 30.01 22.76 18.80
C SER A 155 29.86 21.30 18.42
N VAL A 156 30.94 20.53 18.32
CA VAL A 156 30.89 19.08 18.07
C VAL A 156 30.12 18.34 19.17
N VAL A 157 30.39 18.65 20.44
CA VAL A 157 29.72 17.98 21.57
C VAL A 157 28.25 18.40 21.65
N VAL A 158 27.93 19.67 21.36
CA VAL A 158 26.52 20.13 21.26
C VAL A 158 25.79 19.40 20.17
N GLN A 159 26.39 19.26 18.98
CA GLN A 159 25.81 18.51 17.87
C GLN A 159 25.56 17.04 18.24
N GLN A 160 26.48 16.39 18.94
CA GLN A 160 26.26 15.04 19.47
C GLN A 160 25.03 14.97 20.38
N GLY A 161 24.80 15.99 21.20
CA GLY A 161 23.63 16.09 22.06
C GLY A 161 22.31 16.20 21.25
N GLU A 162 22.34 16.98 20.17
CA GLU A 162 21.20 17.12 19.25
C GLU A 162 20.87 15.82 18.51
N GLU A 163 21.89 14.99 18.24
CA GLU A 163 21.70 13.65 17.67
C GLU A 163 20.99 12.66 18.59
N GLY A 164 20.74 13.03 19.83
CA GLY A 164 19.87 12.29 20.74
C GLY A 164 18.40 12.23 20.31
N ALA A 165 17.96 13.12 19.44
CA ALA A 165 16.64 13.03 18.84
C ALA A 165 16.59 11.88 17.81
N VAL A 166 15.76 10.86 18.08
CA VAL A 166 15.50 9.77 17.16
C VAL A 166 14.32 10.16 16.27
N LEU A 167 14.56 10.24 14.97
CA LEU A 167 13.58 10.69 13.99
C LEU A 167 13.06 9.52 13.15
N ALA A 168 11.80 9.61 12.71
CA ALA A 168 11.22 8.68 11.76
C ALA A 168 11.96 8.78 10.41
N PRO A 169 12.49 7.68 9.88
CA PRO A 169 13.26 7.69 8.64
C PRO A 169 12.39 7.89 7.40
N VAL A 170 11.13 7.44 7.47
CA VAL A 170 10.11 7.52 6.41
C VAL A 170 8.76 7.84 7.01
N SER A 171 7.84 8.35 6.19
CA SER A 171 6.43 8.47 6.58
C SER A 171 5.76 7.11 6.48
N GLY A 172 4.94 6.74 7.48
CA GLY A 172 4.27 5.46 7.51
C GLY A 172 3.73 5.09 8.88
N VAL A 173 3.53 3.80 9.11
CA VAL A 173 2.98 3.26 10.36
C VAL A 173 4.10 2.63 11.19
N VAL A 174 4.10 2.88 12.48
CA VAL A 174 5.02 2.25 13.45
C VAL A 174 4.59 0.80 13.66
N LEU A 175 5.42 -0.15 13.23
CA LEU A 175 5.13 -1.58 13.26
C LEU A 175 5.67 -2.30 14.50
N GLY A 176 6.64 -1.69 15.16
CA GLY A 176 7.21 -2.24 16.39
C GLY A 176 8.05 -1.23 17.13
N VAL A 177 7.99 -1.28 18.46
CA VAL A 177 8.75 -0.45 19.38
C VAL A 177 9.41 -1.35 20.42
N PRO A 178 10.63 -1.90 20.13
CA PRO A 178 11.29 -2.90 20.98
C PRO A 178 11.88 -2.32 22.26
N VAL A 179 11.73 -1.04 22.51
CA VAL A 179 12.32 -0.32 23.64
C VAL A 179 11.25 0.35 24.49
N THR A 180 11.58 0.67 25.73
CA THR A 180 10.70 1.41 26.63
C THR A 180 11.39 2.65 27.17
N ARG A 181 10.61 3.58 27.71
CA ARG A 181 11.15 4.73 28.44
C ARG A 181 12.04 4.26 29.58
N ASP A 182 13.06 5.05 29.89
CA ASP A 182 14.07 4.79 30.91
C ASP A 182 15.01 3.60 30.64
N THR A 183 14.94 3.01 29.44
CA THR A 183 15.89 1.98 29.00
C THR A 183 17.19 2.62 28.48
N VAL A 184 18.31 2.00 28.81
CA VAL A 184 19.62 2.36 28.27
C VAL A 184 19.81 1.65 26.93
N ILE A 185 20.19 2.41 25.90
CA ILE A 185 20.42 1.90 24.54
C ILE A 185 21.79 2.31 24.02
N MET A 186 22.26 1.57 23.02
CA MET A 186 23.52 1.87 22.34
C MET A 186 23.28 2.62 21.02
N ALA A 187 24.30 3.34 20.55
CA ALA A 187 24.27 3.91 19.21
C ALA A 187 24.09 2.79 18.16
N GLY A 188 23.19 3.03 17.19
CA GLY A 188 22.83 2.07 16.15
C GLY A 188 21.68 1.12 16.52
N GLU A 189 21.24 1.09 17.77
CA GLU A 189 20.11 0.26 18.20
C GLU A 189 18.78 0.81 17.67
N ALA A 190 17.86 -0.11 17.30
CA ALA A 190 16.56 0.26 16.77
C ALA A 190 15.63 0.67 17.92
N VAL A 191 15.06 1.85 17.83
CA VAL A 191 14.06 2.39 18.76
C VAL A 191 12.64 2.06 18.29
N ALA A 192 12.42 2.14 16.99
CA ALA A 192 11.15 1.75 16.37
C ALA A 192 11.40 1.22 14.95
N THR A 193 10.43 0.49 14.43
CA THR A 193 10.42 0.07 13.03
C THR A 193 9.23 0.72 12.35
N VAL A 194 9.46 1.45 11.26
CA VAL A 194 8.42 2.15 10.50
C VAL A 194 8.21 1.44 9.16
N GLY A 195 6.96 1.07 8.88
CA GLY A 195 6.51 0.58 7.58
C GLY A 195 6.06 1.74 6.70
N GLY A 196 6.78 1.98 5.62
CA GLY A 196 6.52 3.07 4.69
C GLY A 196 6.30 2.59 3.25
N GLY A 197 6.10 3.54 2.33
CA GLY A 197 5.99 3.26 0.89
C GLY A 197 4.68 2.58 0.46
N GLY A 198 3.70 2.45 1.36
CA GLY A 198 2.46 1.70 1.13
C GLY A 198 2.63 0.21 1.40
N PHE A 199 1.54 -0.53 1.12
CA PHE A 199 1.46 -1.97 1.37
C PHE A 199 1.26 -2.74 0.07
N PHE A 200 1.65 -4.00 0.08
CA PHE A 200 1.41 -4.95 -1.01
C PHE A 200 1.13 -6.34 -0.43
N LEU A 201 0.60 -7.23 -1.24
CA LEU A 201 0.44 -8.63 -0.84
C LEU A 201 1.59 -9.45 -1.41
N ARG A 202 2.31 -10.12 -0.53
CA ARG A 202 3.30 -11.12 -0.91
C ARG A 202 2.67 -12.50 -0.93
N LEU A 203 2.74 -13.14 -2.09
CA LEU A 203 2.22 -14.48 -2.34
C LEU A 203 3.38 -15.49 -2.36
N ALA A 204 3.11 -16.69 -1.85
CA ALA A 204 4.00 -17.82 -1.96
C ALA A 204 3.29 -18.94 -2.74
N ILE A 205 3.50 -18.97 -4.05
CA ILE A 205 2.78 -19.80 -5.00
C ILE A 205 3.58 -21.08 -5.27
N PRO A 206 2.96 -22.28 -5.25
CA PRO A 206 3.67 -23.53 -5.56
C PRO A 206 4.36 -23.49 -6.93
N GLU A 207 5.59 -23.99 -6.99
CA GLU A 207 6.47 -23.99 -8.17
C GLU A 207 5.80 -24.54 -9.44
N ARG A 208 4.96 -25.58 -9.29
CA ARG A 208 4.21 -26.17 -10.43
C ARG A 208 3.32 -25.18 -11.18
N HIS A 209 3.02 -24.03 -10.58
CA HIS A 209 2.20 -22.97 -11.18
C HIS A 209 3.03 -21.76 -11.63
N ALA A 210 4.36 -21.83 -11.49
CA ALA A 210 5.25 -20.69 -11.77
C ALA A 210 5.18 -20.23 -13.23
N GLU A 211 5.07 -21.15 -14.18
CA GLU A 211 5.03 -20.84 -15.61
C GLU A 211 3.77 -20.07 -16.04
N ALA A 212 2.69 -20.21 -15.29
CA ALA A 212 1.43 -19.51 -15.56
C ALA A 212 1.44 -18.05 -15.03
N LEU A 213 2.39 -17.71 -14.15
CA LEU A 213 2.47 -16.40 -13.53
C LEU A 213 3.09 -15.39 -14.51
N LYS A 214 2.33 -14.41 -14.90
CA LYS A 214 2.79 -13.29 -15.75
C LYS A 214 2.61 -11.99 -15.01
N GLU A 215 3.63 -11.15 -15.01
CA GLU A 215 3.52 -9.79 -14.51
C GLU A 215 2.41 -9.05 -15.27
N GLY A 216 1.61 -8.29 -14.54
CA GLY A 216 0.43 -7.63 -15.05
C GLY A 216 -0.85 -8.48 -15.01
N ALA A 217 -0.80 -9.77 -14.67
CA ALA A 217 -1.97 -10.62 -14.55
C ALA A 217 -2.93 -10.12 -13.45
N GLU A 218 -4.22 -10.23 -13.72
CA GLU A 218 -5.26 -9.91 -12.76
C GLU A 218 -5.34 -11.01 -11.67
N ILE A 219 -5.48 -10.57 -10.44
CA ILE A 219 -5.55 -11.42 -9.24
C ILE A 219 -6.84 -11.06 -8.51
N ARG A 220 -7.64 -12.08 -8.18
CA ARG A 220 -8.83 -11.90 -7.36
C ARG A 220 -8.46 -11.97 -5.88
N VAL A 221 -8.91 -11.01 -5.10
CA VAL A 221 -8.65 -10.91 -3.67
C VAL A 221 -9.95 -10.94 -2.92
N SER A 222 -10.05 -11.86 -1.98
CA SER A 222 -11.18 -11.92 -1.05
C SER A 222 -10.71 -11.40 0.31
N ALA A 223 -10.95 -10.11 0.57
CA ALA A 223 -10.62 -9.49 1.85
C ALA A 223 -11.89 -9.00 2.54
N SER A 224 -12.08 -9.36 3.79
CA SER A 224 -13.20 -8.88 4.63
C SER A 224 -14.60 -9.03 4.02
N GLY A 225 -14.81 -10.04 3.16
CA GLY A 225 -16.10 -10.27 2.48
C GLY A 225 -16.35 -9.44 1.22
N ALA A 226 -15.39 -8.62 0.80
CA ALA A 226 -15.38 -7.92 -0.47
C ALA A 226 -14.42 -8.61 -1.45
N GLU A 227 -14.84 -8.72 -2.70
CA GLU A 227 -13.98 -9.15 -3.81
C GLU A 227 -13.35 -7.93 -4.46
N ALA A 228 -12.05 -7.99 -4.65
CA ALA A 228 -11.29 -6.97 -5.33
C ALA A 228 -10.37 -7.57 -6.39
N MET A 229 -10.04 -6.74 -7.36
CA MET A 229 -9.05 -7.07 -8.37
C MET A 229 -7.74 -6.40 -8.02
N GLY A 230 -6.68 -7.19 -7.95
CA GLY A 230 -5.30 -6.72 -7.84
C GLY A 230 -4.54 -7.03 -9.12
N ARG A 231 -3.31 -6.56 -9.19
CA ARG A 231 -2.40 -6.83 -10.30
C ARG A 231 -1.12 -7.47 -9.78
N LEU A 232 -0.69 -8.54 -10.44
CA LEU A 232 0.60 -9.16 -10.20
C LEU A 232 1.71 -8.17 -10.63
N ALA A 233 2.34 -7.52 -9.66
CA ALA A 233 3.30 -6.45 -9.93
C ALA A 233 4.68 -7.02 -10.26
N LYS A 234 5.08 -8.09 -9.54
CA LYS A 234 6.40 -8.69 -9.70
C LYS A 234 6.39 -10.17 -9.38
N VAL A 235 7.13 -10.94 -10.17
CA VAL A 235 7.42 -12.36 -9.91
C VAL A 235 8.92 -12.52 -9.67
N TYR A 236 9.28 -13.06 -8.52
CA TYR A 236 10.69 -13.27 -8.19
C TYR A 236 11.19 -14.57 -8.81
N PRO A 237 12.31 -14.56 -9.55
CA PRO A 237 12.79 -15.74 -10.27
C PRO A 237 13.41 -16.80 -9.37
N ARG A 238 13.40 -16.58 -8.06
CA ARG A 238 13.99 -17.49 -7.07
C ARG A 238 12.93 -18.39 -6.45
N ILE A 239 13.10 -19.69 -6.56
CA ILE A 239 12.28 -20.68 -5.87
C ILE A 239 12.80 -20.87 -4.45
N GLN A 240 11.92 -20.73 -3.47
CA GLN A 240 12.22 -20.93 -2.05
C GLN A 240 11.25 -21.96 -1.48
N ASN A 241 11.79 -23.06 -0.95
CA ASN A 241 11.00 -24.15 -0.37
C ASN A 241 9.88 -24.67 -1.31
N GLY A 242 10.17 -24.83 -2.61
CA GLY A 242 9.22 -25.29 -3.63
C GLY A 242 8.14 -24.25 -3.97
N ARG A 243 8.38 -22.95 -3.68
CA ARG A 243 7.45 -21.85 -3.95
C ARG A 243 8.12 -20.69 -4.66
N VAL A 244 7.40 -20.08 -5.57
CA VAL A 244 7.73 -18.82 -6.21
C VAL A 244 7.10 -17.70 -5.41
N ILE A 245 7.87 -16.66 -5.13
CA ILE A 245 7.38 -15.46 -4.47
C ILE A 245 6.92 -14.47 -5.52
N ALA A 246 5.78 -13.86 -5.28
CA ALA A 246 5.22 -12.82 -6.14
C ALA A 246 4.57 -11.73 -5.31
N ASP A 247 4.69 -10.48 -5.78
CA ASP A 247 4.08 -9.32 -5.14
C ASP A 247 2.89 -8.85 -5.98
N VAL A 248 1.78 -8.57 -5.30
CA VAL A 248 0.52 -8.10 -5.88
C VAL A 248 0.19 -6.73 -5.33
N GLU A 249 -0.06 -5.78 -6.23
CA GLU A 249 -0.48 -4.42 -5.92
C GLU A 249 -1.99 -4.27 -6.02
N PHE A 250 -2.55 -3.44 -5.14
CA PHE A 250 -3.98 -3.09 -5.08
C PHE A 250 -4.13 -1.59 -4.92
N GLU A 251 -5.14 -1.03 -5.54
CA GLU A 251 -5.44 0.41 -5.43
C GLU A 251 -6.02 0.81 -4.05
N TRP A 252 -6.53 -0.16 -3.27
CA TRP A 252 -7.27 0.13 -2.03
C TRP A 252 -7.04 -0.90 -0.91
N LEU A 253 -5.84 -1.35 -0.71
CA LEU A 253 -5.57 -2.16 0.47
C LEU A 253 -5.61 -1.26 1.71
N ASP A 254 -6.82 -0.94 2.19
CA ASP A 254 -6.99 -0.36 3.53
C ASP A 254 -6.73 -1.46 4.55
N THR A 255 -5.45 -1.70 4.80
CA THR A 255 -5.02 -2.71 5.74
C THR A 255 -4.68 -2.05 7.06
N THR A 256 -5.58 -2.22 7.97
CA THR A 256 -5.33 -1.89 9.38
C THR A 256 -4.22 -2.77 9.98
N PHE A 257 -3.92 -3.91 9.35
CA PHE A 257 -3.01 -4.92 9.91
C PHE A 257 -1.93 -5.34 8.91
N VAL A 258 -0.69 -5.03 9.22
CA VAL A 258 0.49 -5.60 8.57
C VAL A 258 0.62 -7.07 9.01
N ASP A 259 1.20 -7.91 8.16
CA ASP A 259 1.30 -9.36 8.36
C ASP A 259 -0.03 -10.13 8.31
N ALA A 260 -1.16 -9.46 8.05
CA ALA A 260 -2.45 -10.12 7.85
C ALA A 260 -2.40 -11.11 6.69
N ARG A 261 -3.10 -12.23 6.84
CA ARG A 261 -3.28 -13.21 5.77
C ARG A 261 -4.57 -12.91 5.01
N VAL A 262 -4.44 -12.79 3.70
CA VAL A 262 -5.55 -12.52 2.78
C VAL A 262 -5.66 -13.67 1.80
N LEU A 263 -6.86 -14.17 1.56
CA LEU A 263 -7.11 -15.20 0.55
C LEU A 263 -7.12 -14.54 -0.83
N VAL A 264 -6.37 -15.13 -1.75
CA VAL A 264 -6.17 -14.61 -3.10
C VAL A 264 -6.35 -15.74 -4.09
N GLU A 265 -7.03 -15.50 -5.19
CA GLU A 265 -7.12 -16.44 -6.30
C GLU A 265 -6.20 -16.01 -7.43
N VAL A 266 -5.28 -16.89 -7.78
CA VAL A 266 -4.25 -16.68 -8.79
C VAL A 266 -4.58 -17.51 -10.03
N PRO A 267 -4.51 -16.94 -11.25
CA PRO A 267 -4.68 -17.73 -12.47
C PRO A 267 -3.46 -18.64 -12.67
N VAL A 268 -3.69 -19.94 -12.68
CA VAL A 268 -2.62 -20.95 -12.74
C VAL A 268 -2.58 -21.72 -14.06
N GLY A 269 -3.51 -21.44 -14.95
CA GLY A 269 -3.62 -22.07 -16.24
C GLY A 269 -4.98 -21.84 -16.88
N THR A 270 -5.29 -22.69 -17.83
CA THR A 270 -6.61 -22.72 -18.49
C THR A 270 -7.12 -24.14 -18.51
N ARG A 271 -8.42 -24.28 -18.45
CA ARG A 271 -9.13 -25.58 -18.59
C ARG A 271 -10.30 -25.45 -19.53
N GLU A 272 -10.75 -26.57 -20.06
CA GLU A 272 -11.98 -26.62 -20.84
C GLU A 272 -13.20 -26.75 -19.92
N ALA A 273 -14.24 -25.98 -20.21
CA ALA A 273 -15.52 -25.99 -19.49
C ALA A 273 -16.69 -25.84 -20.46
N LEU A 274 -17.83 -26.37 -20.09
CA LEU A 274 -19.08 -26.13 -20.79
C LEU A 274 -19.78 -24.92 -20.14
N LEU A 275 -19.97 -23.86 -20.93
CA LEU A 275 -20.58 -22.63 -20.47
C LEU A 275 -21.99 -22.51 -21.07
N VAL A 276 -22.98 -22.24 -20.24
CA VAL A 276 -24.34 -21.91 -20.68
C VAL A 276 -24.70 -20.50 -20.26
N PRO A 277 -25.44 -19.72 -21.06
CA PRO A 277 -25.96 -18.44 -20.62
C PRO A 277 -26.82 -18.63 -19.36
N ARG A 278 -26.65 -17.72 -18.37
CA ARG A 278 -27.42 -17.80 -17.13
C ARG A 278 -28.95 -17.80 -17.37
N SER A 279 -29.41 -17.17 -18.46
CA SER A 279 -30.82 -17.17 -18.87
C SER A 279 -31.35 -18.56 -19.24
N ALA A 280 -30.47 -19.50 -19.66
CA ALA A 280 -30.85 -20.86 -19.99
C ALA A 280 -31.05 -21.77 -18.76
N LEU A 281 -30.62 -21.31 -17.57
CA LEU A 281 -30.71 -22.07 -16.33
C LEU A 281 -32.03 -21.75 -15.60
N ALA A 282 -32.81 -22.75 -15.32
CA ALA A 282 -34.06 -22.65 -14.55
C ALA A 282 -33.92 -23.39 -13.23
N THR A 283 -34.08 -22.69 -12.09
CA THR A 283 -34.00 -23.29 -10.76
C THR A 283 -35.39 -23.59 -10.23
N ARG A 284 -35.67 -24.85 -9.88
CA ARG A 284 -36.93 -25.29 -9.27
C ARG A 284 -36.68 -26.23 -8.10
N SER A 285 -37.28 -25.94 -6.98
CA SER A 285 -37.16 -26.75 -5.76
C SER A 285 -35.70 -27.03 -5.35
N GLY A 286 -34.79 -26.06 -5.59
CA GLY A 286 -33.37 -26.20 -5.28
C GLY A 286 -32.55 -27.03 -6.28
N LEU A 287 -33.13 -27.41 -7.39
CA LEU A 287 -32.45 -28.09 -8.50
C LEU A 287 -32.40 -27.17 -9.72
N ASP A 288 -31.29 -27.22 -10.43
CA ASP A 288 -31.03 -26.45 -11.64
C ASP A 288 -31.28 -27.33 -12.89
N PHE A 289 -31.98 -26.77 -13.83
CA PHE A 289 -32.38 -27.44 -15.08
C PHE A 289 -31.98 -26.60 -16.28
N VAL A 290 -31.61 -27.29 -17.37
CA VAL A 290 -31.42 -26.71 -18.70
C VAL A 290 -32.33 -27.47 -19.69
N ARG A 291 -32.94 -26.74 -20.61
CA ARG A 291 -33.72 -27.38 -21.72
C ARG A 291 -32.74 -27.79 -22.81
N VAL A 292 -32.68 -29.10 -23.09
CA VAL A 292 -31.86 -29.71 -24.13
C VAL A 292 -32.77 -30.14 -25.27
N ARG A 293 -32.40 -29.82 -26.50
CA ARG A 293 -33.12 -30.30 -27.68
C ARG A 293 -32.63 -31.67 -28.09
N GLN A 294 -33.47 -32.68 -27.93
CA GLN A 294 -33.19 -34.07 -28.31
C GLN A 294 -34.28 -34.56 -29.24
N ASP A 295 -33.92 -35.05 -30.43
CA ASP A 295 -34.86 -35.57 -31.44
C ASP A 295 -36.01 -34.61 -31.80
N GLY A 296 -35.71 -33.30 -31.82
CA GLY A 296 -36.70 -32.25 -32.12
C GLY A 296 -37.62 -31.88 -30.96
N GLN A 297 -37.45 -32.48 -29.79
CA GLN A 297 -38.20 -32.16 -28.57
C GLN A 297 -37.31 -31.47 -27.52
N ASP A 298 -37.90 -30.55 -26.77
CA ASP A 298 -37.23 -29.87 -25.67
C ASP A 298 -37.43 -30.66 -24.37
N VAL A 299 -36.37 -31.23 -23.85
CA VAL A 299 -36.38 -32.04 -22.62
C VAL A 299 -35.63 -31.28 -21.52
N GLU A 300 -36.25 -31.14 -20.35
CA GLU A 300 -35.59 -30.58 -19.18
C GLU A 300 -34.63 -31.61 -18.59
N ARG A 301 -33.38 -31.20 -18.42
CA ARG A 301 -32.34 -32.00 -17.81
C ARG A 301 -31.75 -31.32 -16.59
N ALA A 302 -31.66 -32.05 -15.50
CA ALA A 302 -31.00 -31.56 -14.27
C ALA A 302 -29.51 -31.43 -14.51
N VAL A 303 -28.97 -30.33 -14.04
CA VAL A 303 -27.53 -29.98 -14.17
C VAL A 303 -26.95 -29.54 -12.84
N VAL A 304 -25.62 -29.66 -12.71
CA VAL A 304 -24.91 -29.10 -11.56
C VAL A 304 -24.13 -27.88 -12.04
N PRO A 305 -24.55 -26.66 -11.64
CA PRO A 305 -23.85 -25.45 -12.00
C PRO A 305 -22.53 -25.32 -11.20
N GLY A 306 -21.53 -24.72 -11.84
CA GLY A 306 -20.26 -24.33 -11.26
C GLY A 306 -20.14 -22.82 -11.12
N GLU A 307 -19.00 -22.29 -11.50
CA GLU A 307 -18.67 -20.86 -11.39
C GLU A 307 -19.47 -20.02 -12.40
N VAL A 308 -19.87 -18.81 -11.96
CA VAL A 308 -20.51 -17.81 -12.82
C VAL A 308 -19.43 -16.91 -13.39
N MET A 309 -19.37 -16.82 -14.71
CA MET A 309 -18.41 -15.99 -15.43
C MET A 309 -19.12 -14.93 -16.26
N ARG A 310 -18.54 -13.76 -16.38
CA ARG A 310 -19.00 -12.71 -17.29
C ARG A 310 -18.09 -12.64 -18.51
N ARG A 311 -18.69 -12.72 -19.69
CA ARG A 311 -17.99 -12.56 -20.96
C ARG A 311 -18.81 -11.65 -21.86
N ASP A 312 -18.19 -10.60 -22.38
CA ASP A 312 -18.85 -9.62 -23.28
C ASP A 312 -20.17 -9.04 -22.70
N GLY A 313 -20.21 -8.84 -21.38
CA GLY A 313 -21.39 -8.31 -20.68
C GLY A 313 -22.47 -9.37 -20.37
N ILE A 314 -22.35 -10.59 -20.88
CA ILE A 314 -23.28 -11.68 -20.65
C ILE A 314 -22.79 -12.58 -19.53
N ALA A 315 -23.71 -12.94 -18.62
CA ALA A 315 -23.38 -13.89 -17.54
C ALA A 315 -23.53 -15.32 -18.05
N TYR A 316 -22.48 -16.11 -17.96
CA TYR A 316 -22.46 -17.54 -18.24
C TYR A 316 -22.28 -18.30 -16.94
N VAL A 317 -22.82 -19.53 -16.92
CA VAL A 317 -22.65 -20.47 -15.81
C VAL A 317 -21.95 -21.70 -16.36
N GLU A 318 -20.88 -22.10 -15.69
CA GLU A 318 -20.24 -23.38 -15.98
C GLU A 318 -21.15 -24.54 -15.58
N ILE A 319 -21.19 -25.55 -16.39
CA ILE A 319 -21.91 -26.79 -16.06
C ILE A 319 -20.88 -27.89 -15.77
N LEU A 320 -20.87 -28.33 -14.51
CA LEU A 320 -19.92 -29.36 -14.06
C LEU A 320 -20.35 -30.77 -14.49
N THR A 321 -21.65 -31.01 -14.50
CA THR A 321 -22.24 -32.29 -14.94
C THR A 321 -23.70 -32.11 -15.38
N GLY A 322 -24.19 -33.04 -16.19
CA GLY A 322 -25.55 -33.06 -16.72
C GLY A 322 -25.68 -32.68 -18.21
N LEU A 323 -24.62 -32.09 -18.80
CA LEU A 323 -24.55 -31.80 -20.23
C LEU A 323 -23.24 -32.34 -20.84
N ALA A 324 -23.27 -32.60 -22.12
CA ALA A 324 -22.11 -33.02 -22.91
C ALA A 324 -21.80 -32.03 -24.04
N ALA A 325 -20.55 -32.01 -24.48
CA ALA A 325 -20.16 -31.26 -25.66
C ALA A 325 -20.90 -31.81 -26.92
N GLY A 326 -21.36 -30.92 -27.79
CA GLY A 326 -22.15 -31.22 -28.96
C GLY A 326 -23.67 -31.23 -28.73
N GLU A 327 -24.12 -31.21 -27.49
CA GLU A 327 -25.56 -31.07 -27.19
C GLU A 327 -26.07 -29.67 -27.49
N THR A 328 -27.36 -29.60 -27.85
CA THR A 328 -28.02 -28.35 -28.20
C THR A 328 -28.98 -27.95 -27.11
N ILE A 329 -28.82 -26.75 -26.58
CA ILE A 329 -29.69 -26.18 -25.55
C ILE A 329 -30.58 -25.08 -26.11
N VAL A 330 -31.71 -24.86 -25.44
CA VAL A 330 -32.68 -23.82 -25.76
C VAL A 330 -32.52 -22.67 -24.79
N VAL A 331 -32.15 -21.51 -25.33
CA VAL A 331 -32.00 -20.27 -24.55
C VAL A 331 -33.30 -19.46 -24.70
N PRO A 332 -33.98 -19.08 -23.61
CA PRO A 332 -35.25 -18.34 -23.66
C PRO A 332 -35.05 -16.88 -24.09
#